data_c3d1f94ad2a3d1d97e81896c9d7e524d
#
_entry.id   c3d1f94ad2a3d1d97e81896c9d7e524d
#
_cell.length_a   1.000
_cell.length_b   1.000
_cell.length_c   1.000
_cell.angle_alpha   90.00
_cell.angle_beta   90.00
_cell.angle_gamma   90.00
#
_symmetry.space_group_name_H-M   'P 1'
#
loop_
_entity.id
_entity.type
_entity.pdbx_description
1 polymer ?
#
loop_
_entity_poly.entity_id
_entity_poly.type
_entity_poly.pdbx_seq_one_letter_code
_entity_poly.pdbx_strand_id
1 'polypeptide(L)'
;MDKKDEIVMRLVHFLVTKENYTPIVVNGVKNEVWLENVEGPYKIIRINSNYIHNKEQYNFDIYKTSNVAKQIKKKTLSWKVNVLNIFLDLNDSVKLNSFSNIDNIRVSDTKDLVHNNIVVD
;
A
#
# COMPACT_ATOMS: atom_id res chain seq x y z
N MET A 1 -23.02 1.18 -6.51
CA MET A 1 -21.56 1.06 -6.31
C MET A 1 -21.29 0.57 -4.90
N ASP A 2 -20.39 -0.41 -4.77
CA ASP A 2 -19.95 -0.94 -3.49
C ASP A 2 -19.32 0.17 -2.65
N LYS A 3 -19.53 0.12 -1.34
CA LYS A 3 -18.98 1.11 -0.40
C LYS A 3 -17.45 1.15 -0.46
N LYS A 4 -16.79 0.00 -0.62
CA LYS A 4 -15.34 -0.04 -0.80
C LYS A 4 -14.91 0.69 -2.06
N ASP A 5 -15.60 0.47 -3.17
CA ASP A 5 -15.28 1.14 -4.42
C ASP A 5 -15.45 2.66 -4.31
N GLU A 6 -16.44 3.11 -3.59
CA GLU A 6 -16.67 4.54 -3.34
C GLU A 6 -15.50 5.13 -2.54
N ILE A 7 -15.04 4.43 -1.50
CA ILE A 7 -13.91 4.89 -0.69
C ILE A 7 -12.65 4.95 -1.55
N VAL A 8 -12.39 3.92 -2.35
CA VAL A 8 -11.23 3.90 -3.26
C VAL A 8 -11.28 5.10 -4.21
N MET A 9 -12.42 5.35 -4.83
CA MET A 9 -12.57 6.47 -5.76
C MET A 9 -12.29 7.81 -5.10
N ARG A 10 -12.78 8.02 -3.89
CA ARG A 10 -12.57 9.27 -3.15
C ARG A 10 -11.10 9.44 -2.78
N LEU A 11 -10.45 8.37 -2.33
CA LEU A 11 -9.02 8.41 -2.00
C LEU A 11 -8.17 8.70 -3.23
N VAL A 12 -8.43 8.01 -4.33
CA VAL A 12 -7.68 8.21 -5.58
C VAL A 12 -7.88 9.64 -6.07
N HIS A 13 -9.10 10.14 -6.08
CA HIS A 13 -9.39 11.51 -6.51
C HIS A 13 -8.62 12.52 -5.68
N PHE A 14 -8.62 12.36 -4.37
CA PHE A 14 -7.88 13.26 -3.46
C PHE A 14 -6.38 13.19 -3.72
N LEU A 15 -5.83 11.98 -3.81
CA LEU A 15 -4.39 11.81 -3.98
C LEU A 15 -3.91 12.34 -5.33
N VAL A 16 -4.70 12.16 -6.38
CA VAL A 16 -4.33 12.66 -7.71
C VAL A 16 -4.48 14.18 -7.80
N THR A 17 -5.60 14.73 -7.31
CA THR A 17 -5.90 16.16 -7.50
C THR A 17 -5.26 17.07 -6.46
N LYS A 18 -5.07 16.60 -5.22
CA LYS A 18 -4.57 17.44 -4.13
C LYS A 18 -3.13 17.13 -3.73
N GLU A 19 -2.69 15.88 -3.91
CA GLU A 19 -1.38 15.45 -3.47
C GLU A 19 -0.43 15.12 -4.62
N ASN A 20 -0.86 15.31 -5.85
CA ASN A 20 -0.05 15.16 -7.08
C ASN A 20 0.45 13.73 -7.32
N TYR A 21 -0.30 12.73 -6.90
CA TYR A 21 0.04 11.34 -7.20
C TYR A 21 -0.43 10.95 -8.59
N THR A 22 0.31 10.04 -9.19
CA THR A 22 0.03 9.51 -10.54
C THR A 22 -0.25 8.02 -10.43
N PRO A 23 -1.37 7.54 -10.99
CA PRO A 23 -1.65 6.10 -11.00
C PRO A 23 -0.60 5.32 -11.77
N ILE A 24 -0.26 4.13 -11.25
CA ILE A 24 0.66 3.20 -11.88
C ILE A 24 -0.11 1.94 -12.25
N VAL A 25 0.17 1.40 -13.43
CA VAL A 25 -0.39 0.10 -13.84
C VAL A 25 0.52 -1.01 -13.30
N VAL A 26 -0.06 -1.91 -12.52
CA VAL A 26 0.63 -3.08 -12.00
C VAL A 26 -0.10 -4.33 -12.49
N ASN A 27 0.60 -5.15 -13.26
CA ASN A 27 0.02 -6.37 -13.82
C ASN A 27 -0.06 -7.47 -12.76
N GLY A 28 -1.11 -8.29 -12.84
CA GLY A 28 -1.26 -9.46 -11.99
C GLY A 28 -1.85 -9.20 -10.60
N VAL A 29 -2.26 -7.96 -10.31
CA VAL A 29 -2.93 -7.64 -9.04
C VAL A 29 -4.42 -7.35 -9.28
N LYS A 30 -5.25 -7.70 -8.29
CA LYS A 30 -6.69 -7.42 -8.34
C LYS A 30 -7.09 -6.62 -7.12
N ASN A 31 -8.02 -5.69 -7.31
CA ASN A 31 -8.59 -4.87 -6.24
C ASN A 31 -7.53 -4.05 -5.50
N GLU A 32 -6.52 -3.63 -6.23
CA GLU A 32 -5.47 -2.75 -5.72
C GLU A 32 -5.28 -1.57 -6.67
N VAL A 33 -5.07 -0.39 -6.09
CA VAL A 33 -4.69 0.80 -6.84
C VAL A 33 -3.31 1.24 -6.35
N TRP A 34 -2.40 1.44 -7.29
CA TRP A 34 -1.05 1.89 -7.02
C TRP A 34 -0.84 3.28 -7.56
N LEU A 35 -0.23 4.13 -6.76
CA LEU A 35 0.03 5.53 -7.10
C LEU A 35 1.45 5.87 -6.72
N GLU A 36 2.08 6.80 -7.46
CA GLU A 36 3.43 7.24 -7.15
C GLU A 36 3.55 8.76 -7.14
N ASN A 37 4.44 9.25 -6.29
CA ASN A 37 4.92 10.61 -6.31
C ASN A 37 6.33 10.62 -5.72
N VAL A 38 7.35 10.76 -6.59
CA VAL A 38 8.76 10.68 -6.16
C VAL A 38 9.15 11.80 -5.21
N GLU A 39 8.40 12.89 -5.17
CA GLU A 39 8.65 14.01 -4.28
C GLU A 39 7.75 14.00 -3.04
N GLY A 40 6.81 13.05 -2.95
CA GLY A 40 5.91 12.96 -1.82
C GLY A 40 6.55 12.31 -0.59
N PRO A 41 5.89 12.43 0.58
CA PRO A 41 6.35 11.79 1.81
C PRO A 41 6.35 10.26 1.68
N TYR A 42 5.38 9.72 0.94
CA TYR A 42 5.36 8.32 0.52
C TYR A 42 5.51 8.30 -0.98
N LYS A 43 6.56 7.67 -1.48
CA LYS A 43 6.79 7.61 -2.93
C LYS A 43 5.79 6.71 -3.63
N ILE A 44 5.30 5.71 -2.92
CA ILE A 44 4.28 4.79 -3.41
C ILE A 44 3.14 4.74 -2.39
N ILE A 45 1.91 4.86 -2.87
CA ILE A 45 0.71 4.60 -2.08
C ILE A 45 -0.04 3.47 -2.75
N ARG A 46 -0.35 2.44 -1.97
CA ARG A 46 -1.14 1.30 -2.44
C ARG A 46 -2.44 1.24 -1.66
N ILE A 47 -3.57 1.20 -2.37
CA ILE A 47 -4.88 1.03 -1.77
C ILE A 47 -5.34 -0.39 -2.07
N ASN A 48 -5.52 -1.20 -1.04
CA ASN A 48 -5.89 -2.60 -1.16
C ASN A 48 -7.28 -2.82 -0.59
N SER A 49 -8.24 -3.20 -1.43
CA SER A 49 -9.61 -3.50 -1.03
C SER A 49 -9.88 -5.00 -0.90
N ASN A 50 -8.86 -5.84 -1.03
CA ASN A 50 -9.01 -7.28 -0.80
C ASN A 50 -9.23 -7.56 0.68
N TYR A 51 -10.03 -8.59 0.97
CA TYR A 51 -10.22 -9.03 2.34
C TYR A 51 -8.99 -9.84 2.81
N ILE A 52 -8.47 -9.50 3.99
CA ILE A 52 -7.34 -10.16 4.61
C ILE A 52 -7.83 -10.90 5.85
N HIS A 53 -7.80 -12.22 5.80
CA HIS A 53 -8.38 -13.10 6.81
C HIS A 53 -7.55 -13.23 8.09
N ASN A 54 -6.21 -13.31 7.93
CA ASN A 54 -5.32 -13.63 9.02
C ASN A 54 -3.93 -13.03 8.80
N LYS A 55 -3.05 -13.22 9.77
CA LYS A 55 -1.73 -12.62 9.76
C LYS A 55 -0.82 -13.22 8.69
N GLU A 56 -0.94 -14.50 8.40
CA GLU A 56 -0.14 -15.13 7.35
C GLU A 56 -0.49 -14.53 5.98
N GLN A 57 -1.77 -14.33 5.72
CA GLN A 57 -2.21 -13.70 4.48
C GLN A 57 -1.73 -12.25 4.40
N TYR A 58 -1.76 -11.54 5.52
CA TYR A 58 -1.23 -10.17 5.58
C TYR A 58 0.26 -10.15 5.27
N ASN A 59 1.05 -11.02 5.90
CA ASN A 59 2.49 -11.10 5.67
C ASN A 59 2.81 -11.45 4.22
N PHE A 60 2.04 -12.37 3.63
CA PHE A 60 2.19 -12.74 2.23
C PHE A 60 1.87 -11.57 1.30
N ASP A 61 0.84 -10.79 1.63
CA ASP A 61 0.47 -9.60 0.87
C ASP A 61 1.60 -8.57 0.88
N ILE A 62 2.18 -8.29 2.04
CA ILE A 62 3.31 -7.38 2.17
C ILE A 62 4.52 -7.89 1.38
N TYR A 63 4.78 -9.20 1.42
CA TYR A 63 5.88 -9.80 0.67
C TYR A 63 5.70 -9.60 -0.84
N LYS A 64 4.52 -9.90 -1.37
CA LYS A 64 4.23 -9.69 -2.80
C LYS A 64 4.35 -8.22 -3.17
N THR A 65 3.82 -7.35 -2.34
CA THR A 65 3.86 -5.90 -2.54
C THR A 65 5.28 -5.39 -2.59
N SER A 66 6.15 -5.93 -1.72
CA SER A 66 7.57 -5.58 -1.70
C SER A 66 8.26 -5.89 -3.03
N ASN A 67 7.93 -7.01 -3.65
CA ASN A 67 8.52 -7.36 -4.94
C ASN A 67 8.14 -6.37 -6.04
N VAL A 68 6.89 -5.93 -6.05
CA VAL A 68 6.43 -4.90 -7.00
C VAL A 68 7.12 -3.56 -6.72
N ALA A 69 7.19 -3.17 -5.45
CA ALA A 69 7.81 -1.91 -5.06
C ALA A 69 9.30 -1.87 -5.41
N LYS A 70 10.00 -2.99 -5.29
CA LYS A 70 11.41 -3.10 -5.72
C LYS A 70 11.57 -2.81 -7.20
N GLN A 71 10.67 -3.32 -8.04
CA GLN A 71 10.72 -3.08 -9.47
C GLN A 71 10.47 -1.61 -9.80
N ILE A 72 9.53 -0.98 -9.13
CA ILE A 72 9.26 0.45 -9.28
C ILE A 72 10.48 1.27 -8.85
N LYS A 73 11.09 0.90 -7.73
CA LYS A 73 12.29 1.55 -7.23
C LYS A 73 13.42 1.51 -8.25
N LYS A 74 13.65 0.37 -8.89
CA LYS A 74 14.69 0.25 -9.92
C LYS A 74 14.45 1.20 -11.08
N LYS A 75 13.19 1.35 -11.52
CA LYS A 75 12.85 2.25 -12.63
C LYS A 75 13.06 3.71 -12.28
N THR A 76 12.81 4.09 -11.04
CA THR A 76 12.90 5.48 -10.60
C THR A 76 14.28 5.86 -10.07
N LEU A 77 15.21 4.91 -9.95
CA LEU A 77 16.55 5.11 -9.39
C LEU A 77 16.53 5.72 -7.99
N SER A 78 15.51 5.40 -7.23
CA SER A 78 15.30 5.97 -5.91
C SER A 78 16.10 5.21 -4.86
N TRP A 79 16.79 5.95 -3.95
CA TRP A 79 17.58 5.33 -2.88
C TRP A 79 16.72 4.71 -1.80
N LYS A 80 15.63 5.38 -1.44
CA LYS A 80 14.74 4.93 -0.38
C LYS A 80 13.31 5.11 -0.82
N VAL A 81 12.51 4.08 -0.63
CA VAL A 81 11.08 4.11 -0.98
C VAL A 81 10.26 3.82 0.27
N ASN A 82 9.45 4.77 0.66
CA ASN A 82 8.41 4.58 1.67
C ASN A 82 7.12 4.22 0.95
N VAL A 83 6.55 3.09 1.31
CA VAL A 83 5.27 2.61 0.77
C VAL A 83 4.20 2.80 1.82
N LEU A 84 3.14 3.50 1.48
CA LEU A 84 1.95 3.58 2.33
C LEU A 84 0.93 2.57 1.82
N ASN A 85 0.62 1.59 2.64
CA ASN A 85 -0.41 0.61 2.34
C ASN A 85 -1.70 0.99 3.05
N ILE A 86 -2.77 1.19 2.31
CA ILE A 86 -4.09 1.51 2.86
C ILE A 86 -4.97 0.28 2.69
N PHE A 87 -5.34 -0.35 3.80
CA PHE A 87 -6.17 -1.55 3.80
C PHE A 87 -7.61 -1.18 4.13
N LEU A 88 -8.55 -1.66 3.33
CA LEU A 88 -9.96 -1.36 3.50
C LEU A 88 -10.75 -2.50 4.14
N ASP A 89 -10.19 -3.70 4.23
CA ASP A 89 -10.96 -4.86 4.64
C ASP A 89 -10.09 -5.90 5.37
N LEU A 90 -9.62 -5.52 6.55
CA LEU A 90 -8.86 -6.43 7.40
C LEU A 90 -9.77 -7.10 8.42
N ASN A 91 -9.54 -8.39 8.64
CA ASN A 91 -10.17 -9.09 9.75
C ASN A 91 -9.71 -8.47 11.09
N ASP A 92 -10.59 -8.39 12.07
CA ASP A 92 -10.30 -7.77 13.36
C ASP A 92 -9.11 -8.41 14.07
N SER A 93 -8.90 -9.72 13.89
CA SER A 93 -7.76 -10.39 14.50
C SER A 93 -6.42 -9.86 13.96
N VAL A 94 -6.38 -9.49 12.68
CA VAL A 94 -5.20 -8.88 12.08
C VAL A 94 -4.99 -7.47 12.63
N LYS A 95 -6.07 -6.68 12.73
CA LYS A 95 -6.01 -5.32 13.28
C LYS A 95 -5.46 -5.30 14.68
N LEU A 96 -5.95 -6.18 15.55
CA LEU A 96 -5.56 -6.23 16.97
C LEU A 96 -4.09 -6.62 17.13
N ASN A 97 -3.56 -7.45 16.24
CA ASN A 97 -2.19 -7.96 16.38
C ASN A 97 -1.15 -7.14 15.62
N SER A 98 -1.55 -6.41 14.58
CA SER A 98 -0.61 -5.76 13.67
C SER A 98 -0.72 -4.25 13.60
N PHE A 99 -1.83 -3.67 14.07
CA PHE A 99 -2.13 -2.26 13.85
C PHE A 99 -2.59 -1.51 15.10
N SER A 100 -2.03 -1.83 16.25
CA SER A 100 -2.25 -1.01 17.42
C SER A 100 -1.79 0.43 17.20
N ASN A 101 -0.83 0.60 16.28
CA ASN A 101 -0.31 1.89 15.81
C ASN A 101 0.02 1.75 14.33
N ILE A 102 0.47 2.82 13.70
CA ILE A 102 1.03 2.74 12.35
C ILE A 102 2.32 1.93 12.44
N ASP A 103 2.29 0.71 11.93
CA ASP A 103 3.45 -0.16 11.98
C ASP A 103 4.34 0.06 10.78
N ASN A 104 5.63 0.23 11.04
CA ASN A 104 6.64 0.25 10.01
C ASN A 104 7.21 -1.15 9.87
N ILE A 105 6.92 -1.78 8.75
CA ILE A 105 7.43 -3.13 8.47
C ILE A 105 8.58 -3.00 7.50
N ARG A 106 9.76 -3.50 7.92
CA ARG A 106 10.91 -3.57 7.04
C ARG A 106 11.04 -4.97 6.50
N VAL A 107 11.22 -5.07 5.21
CA VAL A 107 11.54 -6.33 4.56
C VAL A 107 13.03 -6.57 4.69
N SER A 108 13.40 -7.70 5.25
CA SER A 108 14.76 -7.97 5.73
C SER A 108 15.86 -7.84 4.68
N ASP A 109 15.53 -8.03 3.41
CA ASP A 109 16.50 -7.97 2.32
C ASP A 109 16.56 -6.62 1.60
N THR A 110 15.78 -5.63 2.09
CA THR A 110 15.70 -4.31 1.46
C THR A 110 15.71 -3.21 2.50
N LYS A 111 16.92 -2.77 2.86
CA LYS A 111 17.09 -1.68 3.84
C LYS A 111 16.39 -0.38 3.42
N ASP A 112 16.21 -0.19 2.12
CA ASP A 112 15.68 1.05 1.55
C ASP A 112 14.21 0.99 1.20
N LEU A 113 13.53 -0.08 1.60
CA LEU A 113 12.09 -0.24 1.38
C LEU A 113 11.40 -0.35 2.74
N VAL A 114 10.56 0.63 3.04
CA VAL A 114 9.84 0.69 4.31
C VAL A 114 8.35 0.75 4.04
N HIS A 115 7.60 -0.13 4.68
CA HIS A 115 6.14 -0.15 4.61
C HIS A 115 5.53 0.55 5.80
N ASN A 116 4.60 1.45 5.53
CA ASN A 116 3.74 2.09 6.53
C ASN A 116 2.32 1.63 6.23
N ASN A 117 1.59 1.19 7.25
CA ASN A 117 0.30 0.56 7.04
C ASN A 117 -0.78 1.32 7.78
N ILE A 118 -1.89 1.59 7.08
CA ILE A 118 -3.08 2.23 7.63
C ILE A 118 -4.28 1.35 7.34
N VAL A 119 -5.18 1.27 8.31
CA VAL A 119 -6.46 0.58 8.15
C VAL A 119 -7.56 1.63 8.11
N VAL A 120 -8.41 1.54 7.11
CA VAL A 120 -9.61 2.38 7.02
C VAL A 120 -10.80 1.56 7.52
N ASP A 121 -11.44 2.05 8.54
CA ASP A 121 -12.63 1.40 9.11
C ASP A 121 -13.91 1.94 8.48
#